data_8376f0ce0dc34fc69b4a861e9880bffa
#
_entry.id   8376f0ce0dc34fc69b4a861e9880bffa
#
_cell.length_a   1.000
_cell.length_b   1.000
_cell.length_c   1.000
_cell.angle_alpha   90.00
_cell.angle_beta   90.00
_cell.angle_gamma   90.00
#
_symmetry.space_group_name_H-M   'P 1'
#
loop_
_entity.id
_entity.type
_entity.pdbx_description
1 polymer ?
#
loop_
_entity_poly.entity_id
_entity_poly.type
_entity_poly.pdbx_seq_one_letter_code
_entity_poly.pdbx_strand_id
1 'polypeptide(L)'
;MARRYMIDSILYWAQEYHIDGFRFDLMGLYDVETINAVRAALDTLPGGRDILMYGEPWQGGGSQLHRYEANKANLAMLNDRIGIFCDDTRDTIKGGCFNAREPGYVEGRPGSFWDIGGAVAAWCRSDRLPPHAPSQIVSYVSAHDNFTLWDKLLLVRYEKPEFTAADGTALAQNRLAAGIYLTSFGLPFLQAGEEFARTKKGKGNSYRSSPALNRLDWERAEKYHALVDYYRGLLALRARFPRLSSTDPHAPDALYFFSLEQPLVGWQLPAQWGDGAAWQALCVFYNPTETSKAVPLPVGRWQMLSDGISSSLWRGPARVYEHEAVLMPYSATIFGQI
;
A
#
# COMPACT_ATOMS: atom_id res chain seq x y z
N MET A 1 12.81 -26.78 -20.38
CA MET A 1 14.08 -26.03 -20.51
C MET A 1 13.97 -24.63 -19.88
N ALA A 2 13.06 -23.77 -20.29
CA ALA A 2 12.92 -22.40 -19.75
C ALA A 2 12.76 -22.34 -18.22
N ARG A 3 11.83 -23.14 -17.64
CA ARG A 3 11.62 -23.20 -16.18
C ARG A 3 12.93 -23.53 -15.44
N ARG A 4 13.71 -24.51 -15.92
CA ARG A 4 14.99 -24.86 -15.29
C ARG A 4 15.97 -23.68 -15.33
N TYR A 5 16.09 -23.02 -16.48
CA TYR A 5 16.96 -21.84 -16.62
C TYR A 5 16.59 -20.73 -15.65
N MET A 6 15.28 -20.46 -15.49
CA MET A 6 14.80 -19.47 -14.52
C MET A 6 15.17 -19.85 -13.08
N ILE A 7 14.94 -21.11 -12.69
CA ILE A 7 15.26 -21.59 -11.35
C ILE A 7 16.77 -21.50 -11.10
N ASP A 8 17.59 -22.02 -12.02
CA ASP A 8 19.07 -21.99 -11.91
C ASP A 8 19.58 -20.56 -11.80
N SER A 9 19.02 -19.62 -12.59
CA SER A 9 19.39 -18.19 -12.54
C SER A 9 19.03 -17.55 -11.20
N ILE A 10 17.82 -17.78 -10.70
CA ILE A 10 17.35 -17.18 -9.43
C ILE A 10 18.14 -17.73 -8.24
N LEU A 11 18.42 -19.03 -8.21
CA LEU A 11 19.26 -19.63 -7.18
C LEU A 11 20.68 -19.05 -7.21
N TYR A 12 21.26 -18.87 -8.41
CA TYR A 12 22.57 -18.24 -8.58
C TYR A 12 22.61 -16.83 -7.99
N TRP A 13 21.63 -15.97 -8.32
CA TRP A 13 21.59 -14.61 -7.80
C TRP A 13 21.36 -14.57 -6.28
N ALA A 14 20.54 -15.47 -5.75
CA ALA A 14 20.31 -15.56 -4.30
C ALA A 14 21.57 -16.02 -3.55
N GLN A 15 22.31 -17.01 -4.07
CA GLN A 15 23.48 -17.58 -3.42
C GLN A 15 24.75 -16.76 -3.57
N GLU A 16 25.05 -16.30 -4.80
CA GLU A 16 26.30 -15.61 -5.10
C GLU A 16 26.26 -14.11 -4.78
N TYR A 17 25.07 -13.49 -4.92
CA TYR A 17 24.90 -12.05 -4.71
C TYR A 17 24.08 -11.72 -3.47
N HIS A 18 23.61 -12.72 -2.74
CA HIS A 18 22.84 -12.56 -1.50
C HIS A 18 21.63 -11.65 -1.67
N ILE A 19 20.89 -11.80 -2.79
CA ILE A 19 19.68 -11.01 -3.07
C ILE A 19 18.55 -11.50 -2.18
N ASP A 20 17.88 -10.56 -1.49
CA ASP A 20 16.82 -10.82 -0.52
C ASP A 20 15.41 -10.85 -1.13
N GLY A 21 15.28 -10.66 -2.44
CA GLY A 21 13.98 -10.73 -3.10
C GLY A 21 14.03 -10.60 -4.61
N PHE A 22 12.95 -11.07 -5.26
CA PHE A 22 12.80 -11.07 -6.72
C PHE A 22 11.43 -10.48 -7.10
N ARG A 23 11.45 -9.53 -8.01
CA ARG A 23 10.25 -8.97 -8.65
C ARG A 23 10.17 -9.47 -10.08
N PHE A 24 9.04 -10.08 -10.45
CA PHE A 24 8.77 -10.57 -11.79
C PHE A 24 8.01 -9.52 -12.60
N ASP A 25 8.63 -9.05 -13.66
CA ASP A 25 7.98 -8.25 -14.67
C ASP A 25 6.98 -9.13 -15.43
N LEU A 26 5.77 -8.59 -15.69
CA LEU A 26 4.72 -9.31 -16.40
C LEU A 26 4.58 -10.78 -15.95
N MET A 27 4.48 -11.01 -14.63
CA MET A 27 4.39 -12.36 -14.05
C MET A 27 3.21 -13.17 -14.64
N GLY A 28 2.16 -12.48 -15.10
CA GLY A 28 1.03 -13.10 -15.81
C GLY A 28 1.40 -13.77 -17.14
N LEU A 29 2.62 -13.62 -17.65
CA LEU A 29 3.13 -14.37 -18.80
C LEU A 29 3.67 -15.75 -18.44
N TYR A 30 3.82 -16.07 -17.16
CA TYR A 30 4.27 -17.37 -16.67
C TYR A 30 3.09 -18.21 -16.18
N ASP A 31 3.26 -19.54 -16.21
CA ASP A 31 2.28 -20.42 -15.58
C ASP A 31 2.49 -20.52 -14.07
N VAL A 32 1.39 -20.77 -13.34
CA VAL A 32 1.38 -20.95 -11.88
C VAL A 32 2.38 -22.00 -11.42
N GLU A 33 2.48 -23.13 -12.16
CA GLU A 33 3.40 -24.21 -11.81
C GLU A 33 4.87 -23.76 -11.84
N THR A 34 5.26 -22.93 -12.85
CA THR A 34 6.60 -22.38 -12.95
C THR A 34 6.91 -21.44 -11.81
N ILE A 35 6.02 -20.52 -11.48
CA ILE A 35 6.23 -19.54 -10.41
C ILE A 35 6.27 -20.22 -9.03
N ASN A 36 5.39 -21.20 -8.79
CA ASN A 36 5.45 -22.02 -7.59
C ASN A 36 6.72 -22.86 -7.49
N ALA A 37 7.23 -23.40 -8.61
CA ALA A 37 8.49 -24.16 -8.63
C ALA A 37 9.70 -23.27 -8.31
N VAL A 38 9.72 -22.02 -8.76
CA VAL A 38 10.73 -21.04 -8.38
C VAL A 38 10.70 -20.78 -6.87
N ARG A 39 9.51 -20.58 -6.28
CA ARG A 39 9.36 -20.39 -4.82
C ARG A 39 9.86 -21.61 -4.05
N ALA A 40 9.46 -22.79 -4.48
CA ALA A 40 9.90 -24.05 -3.85
C ALA A 40 11.43 -24.22 -3.91
N ALA A 41 12.07 -23.85 -5.02
CA ALA A 41 13.50 -23.89 -5.17
C ALA A 41 14.22 -22.92 -4.21
N LEU A 42 13.74 -21.67 -4.11
CA LEU A 42 14.28 -20.69 -3.14
C LEU A 42 14.18 -21.21 -1.70
N ASP A 43 13.09 -21.90 -1.36
CA ASP A 43 12.86 -22.44 -0.02
C ASP A 43 13.89 -23.52 0.40
N THR A 44 14.62 -24.08 -0.55
CA THR A 44 15.70 -25.06 -0.25
C THR A 44 16.98 -24.41 0.24
N LEU A 45 17.14 -23.07 0.06
CA LEU A 45 18.30 -22.33 0.49
C LEU A 45 18.26 -22.03 2.00
N PRO A 46 19.42 -21.95 2.68
CA PRO A 46 19.46 -21.37 4.04
C PRO A 46 18.89 -19.94 4.04
N GLY A 47 17.89 -19.69 4.89
CA GLY A 47 17.16 -18.40 4.90
C GLY A 47 16.27 -18.16 3.68
N GLY A 48 16.15 -19.12 2.77
CA GLY A 48 15.40 -18.96 1.52
C GLY A 48 13.91 -18.67 1.69
N ARG A 49 13.35 -19.06 2.84
CA ARG A 49 11.94 -18.73 3.18
C ARG A 49 11.70 -17.24 3.41
N ASP A 50 12.73 -16.49 3.75
CA ASP A 50 12.67 -15.05 4.01
C ASP A 50 12.91 -14.22 2.73
N ILE A 51 13.38 -14.86 1.64
CA ILE A 51 13.54 -14.21 0.34
C ILE A 51 12.17 -13.83 -0.21
N LEU A 52 11.97 -12.52 -0.45
CA LEU A 52 10.74 -11.99 -1.01
C LEU A 52 10.55 -12.44 -2.47
N MET A 53 9.31 -12.73 -2.83
CA MET A 53 8.95 -13.05 -4.21
C MET A 53 7.61 -12.43 -4.55
N TYR A 54 7.58 -11.55 -5.57
CA TYR A 54 6.36 -10.89 -6.01
C TYR A 54 6.46 -10.48 -7.49
N GLY A 55 5.34 -10.13 -8.10
CA GLY A 55 5.35 -9.73 -9.50
C GLY A 55 4.08 -9.04 -9.97
N GLU A 56 4.10 -8.68 -11.24
CA GLU A 56 2.96 -8.05 -11.90
C GLU A 56 1.97 -9.12 -12.41
N PRO A 57 0.71 -9.09 -11.94
CA PRO A 57 -0.28 -10.12 -12.29
C PRO A 57 -0.95 -9.88 -13.66
N TRP A 58 -0.35 -9.11 -14.55
CA TRP A 58 -0.82 -8.82 -15.90
C TRP A 58 0.19 -9.27 -16.95
N GLN A 59 -0.22 -9.21 -18.21
CA GLN A 59 0.52 -9.80 -19.35
C GLN A 59 1.09 -8.76 -20.30
N GLY A 60 0.67 -7.49 -20.21
CA GLY A 60 1.04 -6.45 -21.18
C GLY A 60 0.49 -6.68 -22.60
N GLY A 61 -0.25 -7.76 -22.83
CA GLY A 61 -0.83 -8.21 -24.09
C GLY A 61 -1.44 -9.58 -23.94
N GLY A 62 -1.69 -10.29 -25.04
CA GLY A 62 -2.18 -11.67 -25.01
C GLY A 62 -1.10 -12.67 -24.61
N SER A 63 -1.43 -13.66 -23.79
CA SER A 63 -0.57 -14.80 -23.49
C SER A 63 -0.80 -15.94 -24.50
N GLN A 64 0.28 -16.66 -24.81
CA GLN A 64 0.24 -17.90 -25.58
C GLN A 64 0.11 -19.15 -24.69
N LEU A 65 0.02 -18.94 -23.38
CA LEU A 65 -0.18 -20.05 -22.43
C LEU A 65 -1.63 -20.53 -22.52
N HIS A 66 -1.78 -21.84 -22.66
CA HIS A 66 -3.08 -22.53 -22.59
C HIS A 66 -3.29 -23.21 -21.22
N ARG A 67 -2.67 -22.64 -20.17
CA ARG A 67 -2.67 -23.15 -18.79
C ARG A 67 -2.99 -22.01 -17.83
N TYR A 68 -3.09 -22.34 -16.55
CA TYR A 68 -3.28 -21.36 -15.48
C TYR A 68 -2.09 -20.37 -15.41
N GLU A 69 -2.33 -19.15 -15.77
CA GLU A 69 -1.37 -18.06 -15.73
C GLU A 69 -1.21 -17.54 -14.29
N ALA A 70 -0.02 -17.07 -13.94
CA ALA A 70 0.26 -16.48 -12.62
C ALA A 70 -0.30 -15.05 -12.53
N ASN A 71 -1.62 -14.91 -12.62
CA ASN A 71 -2.37 -13.66 -12.65
C ASN A 71 -3.40 -13.58 -11.51
N LYS A 72 -4.15 -12.48 -11.43
CA LYS A 72 -5.17 -12.25 -10.40
C LYS A 72 -6.24 -13.34 -10.34
N ALA A 73 -6.67 -13.87 -11.50
CA ALA A 73 -7.72 -14.87 -11.56
C ALA A 73 -7.30 -16.21 -10.94
N ASN A 74 -6.00 -16.48 -10.91
CA ASN A 74 -5.42 -17.71 -10.39
C ASN A 74 -4.62 -17.49 -9.09
N LEU A 75 -4.85 -16.38 -8.40
CA LEU A 75 -4.11 -16.00 -7.18
C LEU A 75 -4.17 -17.09 -6.10
N ALA A 76 -5.33 -17.71 -5.93
CA ALA A 76 -5.52 -18.83 -5.00
C ALA A 76 -4.69 -20.09 -5.32
N MET A 77 -4.12 -20.20 -6.53
CA MET A 77 -3.25 -21.30 -6.92
C MET A 77 -1.76 -21.01 -6.70
N LEU A 78 -1.41 -19.74 -6.42
CA LEU A 78 -0.06 -19.34 -6.07
C LEU A 78 0.23 -19.67 -4.60
N ASN A 79 1.50 -19.95 -4.31
CA ASN A 79 1.95 -20.09 -2.92
C ASN A 79 1.73 -18.79 -2.14
N ASP A 80 1.36 -18.89 -0.86
CA ASP A 80 1.04 -17.77 0.03
C ASP A 80 2.17 -16.74 0.19
N ARG A 81 3.39 -17.08 -0.17
CA ARG A 81 4.58 -16.21 -0.15
C ARG A 81 4.96 -15.67 -1.52
N ILE A 82 4.03 -15.68 -2.47
CA ILE A 82 4.17 -15.04 -3.77
C ILE A 82 3.19 -13.87 -3.84
N GLY A 83 3.72 -12.65 -3.75
CA GLY A 83 2.92 -11.43 -3.80
C GLY A 83 2.58 -11.00 -5.23
N ILE A 84 1.44 -10.34 -5.40
CA ILE A 84 1.07 -9.65 -6.65
C ILE A 84 0.88 -8.16 -6.40
N PHE A 85 1.31 -7.32 -7.34
CA PHE A 85 0.92 -5.91 -7.33
C PHE A 85 -0.60 -5.79 -7.42
N CYS A 86 -1.22 -5.22 -6.39
CA CYS A 86 -2.67 -5.11 -6.30
C CYS A 86 -3.16 -3.79 -6.90
N ASP A 87 -3.51 -3.82 -8.19
CA ASP A 87 -4.11 -2.67 -8.87
C ASP A 87 -5.49 -2.31 -8.32
N ASP A 88 -6.23 -3.26 -7.72
CA ASP A 88 -7.48 -2.96 -7.01
C ASP A 88 -7.23 -2.01 -5.83
N THR A 89 -6.19 -2.24 -5.01
CA THR A 89 -5.79 -1.30 -3.94
C THR A 89 -5.36 0.04 -4.52
N ARG A 90 -4.48 0.04 -5.53
CA ARG A 90 -3.98 1.26 -6.17
C ARG A 90 -5.11 2.13 -6.69
N ASP A 91 -6.01 1.55 -7.49
CA ASP A 91 -7.05 2.29 -8.21
C ASP A 91 -8.21 2.70 -7.27
N THR A 92 -8.46 1.93 -6.21
CA THR A 92 -9.38 2.33 -5.14
C THR A 92 -8.88 3.60 -4.43
N ILE A 93 -7.58 3.66 -4.09
CA ILE A 93 -7.03 4.78 -3.32
C ILE A 93 -6.90 6.04 -4.19
N LYS A 94 -6.23 5.95 -5.37
CA LYS A 94 -5.86 7.12 -6.19
C LYS A 94 -6.63 7.27 -7.49
N GLY A 95 -7.57 6.37 -7.80
CA GLY A 95 -8.26 6.32 -9.09
C GLY A 95 -7.48 5.59 -10.19
N GLY A 96 -8.17 5.22 -11.24
CA GLY A 96 -7.65 4.40 -12.34
C GLY A 96 -6.40 4.99 -12.98
N CYS A 97 -5.39 4.15 -13.22
CA CYS A 97 -4.10 4.59 -13.74
C CYS A 97 -4.12 4.95 -15.24
N PHE A 98 -5.09 4.44 -16.00
CA PHE A 98 -5.25 4.72 -17.44
C PHE A 98 -6.13 5.94 -17.72
N ASN A 99 -6.87 6.43 -16.74
CA ASN A 99 -7.66 7.65 -16.83
C ASN A 99 -7.08 8.72 -15.89
N ALA A 100 -6.40 9.70 -16.46
CA ALA A 100 -5.72 10.74 -15.71
C ALA A 100 -6.66 11.53 -14.75
N ARG A 101 -7.95 11.61 -15.07
CA ARG A 101 -8.94 12.43 -14.35
C ARG A 101 -9.92 11.62 -13.51
N GLU A 102 -9.83 10.30 -13.50
CA GLU A 102 -10.67 9.47 -12.66
C GLU A 102 -10.24 9.60 -11.19
N PRO A 103 -11.12 10.10 -10.29
CA PRO A 103 -10.78 10.24 -8.88
C PRO A 103 -10.71 8.89 -8.19
N GLY A 104 -9.92 8.81 -7.11
CA GLY A 104 -9.93 7.71 -6.15
C GLY A 104 -10.63 8.11 -4.85
N TYR A 105 -10.50 7.24 -3.86
CA TYR A 105 -11.04 7.49 -2.52
C TYR A 105 -10.49 8.79 -1.90
N VAL A 106 -9.18 9.03 -2.03
CA VAL A 106 -8.53 10.21 -1.43
C VAL A 106 -9.00 11.54 -2.05
N GLU A 107 -9.71 11.48 -3.17
CA GLU A 107 -10.31 12.62 -3.86
C GLU A 107 -11.84 12.62 -3.75
N GLY A 108 -12.39 11.78 -2.85
CA GLY A 108 -13.80 11.73 -2.55
C GLY A 108 -14.67 10.98 -3.57
N ARG A 109 -14.11 10.01 -4.32
CA ARG A 109 -14.89 9.19 -5.28
C ARG A 109 -16.08 8.52 -4.58
N PRO A 110 -17.32 8.73 -5.05
CA PRO A 110 -18.49 8.07 -4.50
C PRO A 110 -18.40 6.55 -4.55
N GLY A 111 -18.83 5.86 -3.49
CA GLY A 111 -18.90 4.40 -3.42
C GLY A 111 -17.56 3.67 -3.21
N SER A 112 -16.43 4.37 -3.24
CA SER A 112 -15.11 3.74 -3.08
C SER A 112 -14.81 3.27 -1.65
N PHE A 113 -15.58 3.69 -0.66
CA PHE A 113 -15.33 3.37 0.74
C PHE A 113 -15.46 1.86 1.05
N TRP A 114 -16.31 1.11 0.33
CA TRP A 114 -16.43 -0.34 0.46
C TRP A 114 -15.12 -1.04 0.06
N ASP A 115 -14.52 -0.60 -1.04
CA ASP A 115 -13.28 -1.16 -1.54
C ASP A 115 -12.08 -0.84 -0.63
N ILE A 116 -12.13 0.27 0.14
CA ILE A 116 -11.11 0.57 1.15
C ILE A 116 -11.08 -0.51 2.24
N GLY A 117 -12.23 -1.01 2.67
CA GLY A 117 -12.29 -2.13 3.61
C GLY A 117 -11.58 -3.38 3.08
N GLY A 118 -11.79 -3.69 1.81
CA GLY A 118 -11.07 -4.76 1.11
C GLY A 118 -9.56 -4.51 1.07
N ALA A 119 -9.14 -3.30 0.70
CA ALA A 119 -7.72 -2.93 0.65
C ALA A 119 -7.05 -3.04 2.03
N VAL A 120 -7.71 -2.58 3.10
CA VAL A 120 -7.21 -2.69 4.48
C VAL A 120 -7.03 -4.14 4.90
N ALA A 121 -7.95 -5.03 4.53
CA ALA A 121 -7.88 -6.47 4.82
C ALA A 121 -6.98 -7.25 3.85
N ALA A 122 -6.19 -6.56 3.00
CA ALA A 122 -5.45 -7.18 1.88
C ALA A 122 -6.34 -8.10 1.05
N TRP A 123 -7.60 -7.73 0.85
CA TRP A 123 -8.63 -8.45 0.10
C TRP A 123 -8.98 -9.87 0.63
N CYS A 124 -8.37 -10.32 1.73
CA CYS A 124 -8.60 -11.65 2.29
C CYS A 124 -10.05 -11.92 2.71
N ARG A 125 -10.89 -10.89 2.77
CA ARG A 125 -12.32 -10.97 3.11
C ARG A 125 -13.23 -10.56 1.95
N SER A 126 -12.72 -10.63 0.73
CA SER A 126 -13.42 -10.16 -0.46
C SER A 126 -13.61 -11.28 -1.48
N ASP A 127 -14.83 -11.38 -2.03
CA ASP A 127 -15.10 -12.27 -3.17
C ASP A 127 -14.49 -11.76 -4.48
N ARG A 128 -14.09 -10.48 -4.54
CA ARG A 128 -13.53 -9.87 -5.74
C ARG A 128 -12.10 -10.32 -6.03
N LEU A 129 -11.30 -10.52 -5.00
CA LEU A 129 -9.92 -10.98 -5.09
C LEU A 129 -9.66 -11.91 -3.93
N PRO A 130 -9.56 -13.24 -4.14
CA PRO A 130 -9.44 -14.21 -3.07
C PRO A 130 -7.98 -14.61 -2.81
N PRO A 131 -7.14 -13.80 -2.16
CA PRO A 131 -5.84 -14.27 -1.69
C PRO A 131 -6.03 -15.27 -0.54
N HIS A 132 -5.13 -16.24 -0.44
CA HIS A 132 -5.07 -17.13 0.71
C HIS A 132 -4.48 -16.46 1.94
N ALA A 133 -3.56 -15.52 1.76
CA ALA A 133 -2.89 -14.83 2.86
C ALA A 133 -2.61 -13.36 2.50
N PRO A 134 -2.50 -12.47 3.50
CA PRO A 134 -2.15 -11.06 3.27
C PRO A 134 -0.83 -10.87 2.50
N SER A 135 0.13 -11.78 2.69
CA SER A 135 1.44 -11.77 2.01
C SER A 135 1.35 -11.88 0.48
N GLN A 136 0.22 -12.31 -0.06
CA GLN A 136 0.01 -12.33 -1.51
C GLN A 136 -0.35 -10.97 -2.11
N ILE A 137 -0.60 -9.96 -1.30
CA ILE A 137 -1.02 -8.63 -1.75
C ILE A 137 0.08 -7.60 -1.53
N VAL A 138 0.57 -7.02 -2.61
CA VAL A 138 1.45 -5.84 -2.59
C VAL A 138 0.57 -4.60 -2.66
N SER A 139 0.43 -3.91 -1.52
CA SER A 139 -0.37 -2.68 -1.40
C SER A 139 0.46 -1.46 -1.78
N TYR A 140 0.00 -0.68 -2.75
CA TYR A 140 0.73 0.46 -3.29
C TYR A 140 -0.22 1.48 -3.95
N VAL A 141 0.30 2.65 -4.27
CA VAL A 141 -0.44 3.68 -5.01
C VAL A 141 0.30 4.18 -6.24
N SER A 142 1.62 4.05 -6.30
CA SER A 142 2.42 4.37 -7.49
C SER A 142 3.63 3.46 -7.64
N ALA A 143 4.10 3.31 -8.87
CA ALA A 143 5.28 2.54 -9.25
C ALA A 143 6.04 3.28 -10.37
N HIS A 144 7.02 2.63 -11.02
CA HIS A 144 7.76 3.24 -12.11
C HIS A 144 6.88 3.52 -13.34
N ASP A 145 5.86 2.71 -13.56
CA ASP A 145 4.86 2.88 -14.62
C ASP A 145 3.74 3.83 -14.20
N ASN A 146 3.04 4.39 -15.20
CA ASN A 146 1.90 5.28 -15.05
C ASN A 146 2.25 6.60 -14.32
N PHE A 147 1.23 7.30 -13.84
CA PHE A 147 1.38 8.56 -13.12
C PHE A 147 1.95 8.33 -11.71
N THR A 148 2.85 9.21 -11.26
CA THR A 148 3.17 9.30 -9.84
C THR A 148 1.90 9.65 -9.05
N LEU A 149 1.87 9.37 -7.75
CA LEU A 149 0.74 9.78 -6.90
C LEU A 149 0.51 11.29 -7.00
N TRP A 150 1.57 12.10 -6.87
CA TRP A 150 1.50 13.56 -6.97
C TRP A 150 0.89 14.04 -8.28
N ASP A 151 1.37 13.53 -9.41
CA ASP A 151 0.86 13.92 -10.73
C ASP A 151 -0.61 13.57 -10.89
N LYS A 152 -1.01 12.39 -10.42
CA LYS A 152 -2.40 11.91 -10.49
C LYS A 152 -3.34 12.81 -9.70
N LEU A 153 -3.00 13.16 -8.45
CA LEU A 153 -3.79 14.05 -7.60
C LEU A 153 -4.00 15.42 -8.26
N LEU A 154 -2.95 15.98 -8.85
CA LEU A 154 -3.05 17.27 -9.56
C LEU A 154 -3.85 17.17 -10.87
N LEU A 155 -3.74 16.08 -11.63
CA LEU A 155 -4.49 15.87 -12.88
C LEU A 155 -5.98 15.67 -12.64
N VAL A 156 -6.38 15.06 -11.53
CA VAL A 156 -7.78 14.97 -11.12
C VAL A 156 -8.34 16.34 -10.77
N ARG A 157 -7.55 17.13 -10.05
CA ARG A 157 -7.97 18.43 -9.47
C ARG A 157 -7.99 19.57 -10.48
N TYR A 158 -7.02 19.60 -11.39
CA TYR A 158 -6.80 20.74 -12.30
C TYR A 158 -6.82 20.33 -13.77
N GLU A 159 -7.35 21.19 -14.62
CA GLU A 159 -7.28 21.01 -16.06
C GLU A 159 -5.86 21.16 -16.61
N LYS A 160 -5.12 22.15 -16.10
CA LYS A 160 -3.73 22.46 -16.46
C LYS A 160 -2.92 22.63 -15.18
N PRO A 161 -2.47 21.53 -14.54
CA PRO A 161 -1.77 21.62 -13.28
C PRO A 161 -0.35 22.17 -13.43
N GLU A 162 0.10 22.93 -12.43
CA GLU A 162 1.51 23.29 -12.25
C GLU A 162 2.17 22.26 -11.33
N PHE A 163 2.81 21.26 -11.92
CA PHE A 163 3.31 20.08 -11.21
C PHE A 163 4.44 20.36 -10.21
N THR A 164 5.13 21.50 -10.34
CA THR A 164 6.25 21.88 -9.48
C THR A 164 5.84 22.81 -8.35
N ALA A 165 4.65 23.41 -8.44
CA ALA A 165 4.09 24.25 -7.39
C ALA A 165 3.68 23.43 -6.17
N ALA A 166 3.65 24.05 -5.01
CA ALA A 166 3.10 23.44 -3.80
C ALA A 166 1.56 23.47 -3.85
N ASP A 167 0.92 22.37 -3.47
CA ASP A 167 -0.53 22.26 -3.32
C ASP A 167 -0.85 21.60 -1.98
N GLY A 168 -1.45 22.36 -1.07
CA GLY A 168 -1.75 21.90 0.29
C GLY A 168 -2.75 20.76 0.34
N THR A 169 -3.75 20.78 -0.56
CA THR A 169 -4.75 19.70 -0.64
C THR A 169 -4.13 18.42 -1.21
N ALA A 170 -3.36 18.52 -2.29
CA ALA A 170 -2.66 17.36 -2.84
C ALA A 170 -1.65 16.76 -1.85
N LEU A 171 -0.99 17.59 -1.01
CA LEU A 171 -0.14 17.09 0.08
C LEU A 171 -0.95 16.36 1.15
N ALA A 172 -2.14 16.85 1.52
CA ALA A 172 -3.02 16.18 2.48
C ALA A 172 -3.54 14.85 1.91
N GLN A 173 -3.96 14.83 0.65
CA GLN A 173 -4.39 13.62 -0.06
C GLN A 173 -3.25 12.60 -0.23
N ASN A 174 -2.02 13.05 -0.45
CA ASN A 174 -0.84 12.19 -0.48
C ASN A 174 -0.63 11.52 0.89
N ARG A 175 -0.69 12.29 1.99
CA ARG A 175 -0.60 11.72 3.35
C ARG A 175 -1.74 10.74 3.65
N LEU A 176 -2.97 11.04 3.22
CA LEU A 176 -4.10 10.13 3.38
C LEU A 176 -3.86 8.82 2.62
N ALA A 177 -3.40 8.89 1.36
CA ALA A 177 -3.07 7.72 0.57
C ALA A 177 -2.00 6.85 1.26
N ALA A 178 -0.91 7.47 1.73
CA ALA A 178 0.13 6.80 2.51
C ALA A 178 -0.43 6.16 3.79
N GLY A 179 -1.29 6.89 4.51
CA GLY A 179 -1.97 6.41 5.71
C GLY A 179 -2.76 5.14 5.45
N ILE A 180 -3.47 5.06 4.32
CA ILE A 180 -4.29 3.89 3.97
C ILE A 180 -3.39 2.67 3.72
N TYR A 181 -2.49 2.70 2.72
CA TYR A 181 -1.77 1.47 2.36
C TYR A 181 -0.68 1.08 3.37
N LEU A 182 -0.12 2.03 4.15
CA LEU A 182 0.84 1.72 5.20
C LEU A 182 0.20 1.21 6.50
N THR A 183 -1.10 1.38 6.70
CA THR A 183 -1.85 0.76 7.81
C THR A 183 -2.70 -0.44 7.38
N SER A 184 -2.67 -0.81 6.11
CA SER A 184 -3.34 -2.02 5.60
C SER A 184 -2.49 -3.27 5.85
N PHE A 185 -3.13 -4.43 5.87
CA PHE A 185 -2.45 -5.72 5.75
C PHE A 185 -1.74 -5.83 4.39
N GLY A 186 -0.90 -6.85 4.24
CA GLY A 186 -0.14 -7.11 3.02
C GLY A 186 1.25 -6.48 3.02
N LEU A 187 1.91 -6.54 1.88
CA LEU A 187 3.25 -6.02 1.66
C LEU A 187 3.16 -4.57 1.17
N PRO A 188 3.56 -3.57 1.95
CA PRO A 188 3.55 -2.19 1.46
C PRO A 188 4.67 -1.97 0.45
N PHE A 189 4.35 -1.32 -0.65
CA PHE A 189 5.32 -0.91 -1.68
C PHE A 189 5.25 0.60 -1.88
N LEU A 190 6.40 1.24 -1.90
CA LEU A 190 6.59 2.68 -2.01
C LEU A 190 7.42 2.99 -3.25
N GLN A 191 6.90 3.79 -4.18
CA GLN A 191 7.72 4.34 -5.27
C GLN A 191 8.71 5.37 -4.69
N ALA A 192 10.00 5.20 -4.96
CA ALA A 192 11.01 6.18 -4.53
C ALA A 192 10.65 7.60 -4.99
N GLY A 193 10.53 8.51 -4.03
CA GLY A 193 10.13 9.91 -4.24
C GLY A 193 8.65 10.20 -4.00
N GLU A 194 7.81 9.22 -3.77
CA GLU A 194 6.41 9.43 -3.41
C GLU A 194 6.30 10.24 -2.11
N GLU A 195 7.21 9.96 -1.16
CA GLU A 195 7.36 10.62 0.14
C GLU A 195 7.83 12.08 0.06
N PHE A 196 8.21 12.57 -1.12
CA PHE A 196 8.51 13.99 -1.36
C PHE A 196 7.82 14.52 -2.62
N ALA A 197 6.61 14.01 -2.89
CA ALA A 197 5.76 14.49 -3.97
C ALA A 197 6.45 14.46 -5.35
N ARG A 198 7.15 13.37 -5.67
CA ARG A 198 7.83 13.18 -6.97
C ARG A 198 6.89 13.42 -8.13
N THR A 199 7.35 14.20 -9.11
CA THR A 199 6.61 14.49 -10.33
C THR A 199 7.36 14.03 -11.57
N LYS A 200 6.63 13.49 -12.52
CA LYS A 200 7.02 13.29 -13.91
C LYS A 200 6.28 14.26 -14.83
N LYS A 201 5.84 15.40 -14.27
CA LYS A 201 5.12 16.48 -14.96
C LYS A 201 3.90 15.98 -15.74
N GLY A 202 3.15 15.07 -15.11
CA GLY A 202 1.95 14.48 -15.69
C GLY A 202 2.19 13.45 -16.78
N LYS A 203 3.43 13.00 -16.97
CA LYS A 203 3.74 11.99 -17.99
C LYS A 203 3.61 10.57 -17.41
N GLY A 204 2.52 9.89 -17.72
CA GLY A 204 2.25 8.52 -17.28
C GLY A 204 3.25 7.52 -17.85
N ASN A 205 3.49 7.54 -19.16
CA ASN A 205 4.42 6.63 -19.81
C ASN A 205 5.77 7.33 -20.05
N SER A 206 6.72 7.19 -19.12
CA SER A 206 7.97 7.93 -19.11
C SER A 206 9.23 7.09 -19.37
N TYR A 207 9.11 5.80 -19.66
CA TYR A 207 10.26 4.88 -19.80
C TYR A 207 11.28 5.29 -20.89
N ARG A 208 10.84 5.97 -21.95
CA ARG A 208 11.69 6.54 -23.00
C ARG A 208 11.98 8.03 -22.82
N SER A 209 11.58 8.61 -21.70
CA SER A 209 11.81 10.03 -21.44
C SER A 209 13.24 10.27 -20.96
N SER A 210 13.67 11.55 -21.04
CA SER A 210 15.01 11.94 -20.62
C SER A 210 15.27 11.63 -19.13
N PRO A 211 16.54 11.43 -18.74
CA PRO A 211 16.92 11.35 -17.33
C PRO A 211 16.47 12.55 -16.51
N ALA A 212 16.42 13.73 -17.11
CA ALA A 212 15.96 14.97 -16.44
C ALA A 212 14.49 14.87 -15.95
N LEU A 213 13.64 14.10 -16.64
CA LEU A 213 12.26 13.84 -16.19
C LEU A 213 12.18 12.70 -15.15
N ASN A 214 12.98 11.66 -15.32
CA ASN A 214 12.88 10.44 -14.52
C ASN A 214 13.75 10.45 -13.25
N ARG A 215 14.72 11.37 -13.14
CA ARG A 215 15.58 11.47 -11.95
C ARG A 215 14.78 11.74 -10.68
N LEU A 216 15.33 11.33 -9.55
CA LEU A 216 14.88 11.77 -8.25
C LEU A 216 15.40 13.22 -8.02
N ASP A 217 14.47 14.09 -7.67
CA ASP A 217 14.76 15.48 -7.36
C ASP A 217 14.90 15.64 -5.83
N TRP A 218 16.13 15.55 -5.35
CA TRP A 218 16.41 15.60 -3.91
C TRP A 218 16.13 16.97 -3.27
N GLU A 219 16.10 18.06 -4.06
CA GLU A 219 15.68 19.37 -3.58
C GLU A 219 14.19 19.36 -3.16
N ARG A 220 13.40 18.51 -3.80
CA ARG A 220 12.00 18.31 -3.37
C ARG A 220 11.91 17.57 -2.04
N ALA A 221 12.83 16.68 -1.72
CA ALA A 221 12.87 16.01 -0.41
C ALA A 221 13.14 17.04 0.71
N GLU A 222 14.01 17.99 0.47
CA GLU A 222 14.25 19.11 1.39
C GLU A 222 13.02 20.01 1.51
N LYS A 223 12.45 20.41 0.37
CA LYS A 223 11.24 21.26 0.31
C LYS A 223 10.04 20.61 1.03
N TYR A 224 9.86 19.31 0.88
CA TYR A 224 8.74 18.54 1.44
C TYR A 224 9.16 17.62 2.60
N HIS A 225 10.18 18.02 3.36
CA HIS A 225 10.70 17.21 4.49
C HIS A 225 9.60 16.77 5.48
N ALA A 226 8.58 17.60 5.70
CA ALA A 226 7.44 17.24 6.56
C ALA A 226 6.63 16.05 6.00
N LEU A 227 6.54 15.90 4.68
CA LEU A 227 5.93 14.73 4.05
C LEU A 227 6.83 13.51 4.20
N VAL A 228 8.15 13.66 4.01
CA VAL A 228 9.14 12.59 4.27
C VAL A 228 9.02 12.09 5.71
N ASP A 229 8.95 13.01 6.69
CA ASP A 229 8.81 12.65 8.09
C ASP A 229 7.48 11.96 8.41
N TYR A 230 6.41 12.32 7.69
CA TYR A 230 5.13 11.64 7.79
C TYR A 230 5.23 10.17 7.36
N TYR A 231 5.82 9.88 6.21
CA TYR A 231 6.07 8.50 5.74
C TYR A 231 6.97 7.73 6.70
N ARG A 232 8.05 8.36 7.16
CA ARG A 232 8.97 7.76 8.14
C ARG A 232 8.26 7.39 9.45
N GLY A 233 7.35 8.25 9.92
CA GLY A 233 6.55 8.00 11.11
C GLY A 233 5.58 6.84 10.93
N LEU A 234 4.89 6.72 9.78
CA LEU A 234 4.00 5.60 9.47
C LEU A 234 4.75 4.27 9.41
N LEU A 235 5.92 4.23 8.77
CA LEU A 235 6.76 3.03 8.72
C LEU A 235 7.21 2.61 10.12
N ALA A 236 7.62 3.58 10.95
CA ALA A 236 8.01 3.32 12.34
C ALA A 236 6.83 2.85 13.20
N LEU A 237 5.60 3.36 12.96
CA LEU A 237 4.37 2.90 13.60
C LEU A 237 4.08 1.45 13.21
N ARG A 238 4.11 1.14 11.90
CA ARG A 238 3.88 -0.21 11.38
C ARG A 238 4.85 -1.22 12.01
N ALA A 239 6.15 -0.89 12.13
CA ALA A 239 7.14 -1.74 12.77
C ALA A 239 6.86 -2.01 14.25
N ARG A 240 6.09 -1.11 14.92
CA ARG A 240 5.69 -1.25 16.34
C ARG A 240 4.33 -1.95 16.53
N PHE A 241 3.68 -2.32 15.45
CA PHE A 241 2.43 -3.08 15.45
C PHE A 241 2.52 -4.25 14.45
N PRO A 242 3.26 -5.33 14.81
CA PRO A 242 3.65 -6.41 13.90
C PRO A 242 2.47 -7.10 13.23
N ARG A 243 1.29 -7.10 13.87
CA ARG A 243 0.08 -7.73 13.31
C ARG A 243 -0.28 -7.22 11.92
N LEU A 244 0.00 -5.96 11.58
CA LEU A 244 -0.21 -5.42 10.21
C LEU A 244 0.65 -6.13 9.15
N SER A 245 1.75 -6.76 9.55
CA SER A 245 2.66 -7.52 8.69
C SER A 245 2.49 -9.03 8.84
N SER A 246 1.41 -9.48 9.47
CA SER A 246 1.11 -10.90 9.63
C SER A 246 0.91 -11.57 8.28
N THR A 247 1.46 -12.77 8.14
CA THR A 247 1.24 -13.67 7.01
C THR A 247 0.16 -14.71 7.29
N ASP A 248 -0.43 -14.70 8.50
CA ASP A 248 -1.53 -15.58 8.88
C ASP A 248 -2.78 -15.22 8.05
N PRO A 249 -3.35 -16.18 7.31
CA PRO A 249 -4.59 -15.99 6.54
C PRO A 249 -5.75 -15.42 7.35
N HIS A 250 -5.81 -15.75 8.64
CA HIS A 250 -6.87 -15.34 9.56
C HIS A 250 -6.58 -14.02 10.32
N ALA A 251 -5.41 -13.44 10.16
CA ALA A 251 -5.10 -12.18 10.85
C ALA A 251 -6.07 -11.05 10.51
N PRO A 252 -6.54 -10.88 9.25
CA PRO A 252 -7.54 -9.89 8.89
C PRO A 252 -8.94 -10.14 9.48
N ASP A 253 -9.26 -11.35 9.95
CA ASP A 253 -10.56 -11.68 10.55
C ASP A 253 -10.81 -10.89 11.86
N ALA A 254 -9.73 -10.43 12.49
CA ALA A 254 -9.82 -9.60 13.68
C ALA A 254 -10.10 -8.12 13.41
N LEU A 255 -10.16 -7.68 12.14
CA LEU A 255 -10.58 -6.33 11.80
C LEU A 255 -12.06 -6.12 12.13
N TYR A 256 -12.32 -5.07 12.89
CA TYR A 256 -13.67 -4.58 13.14
C TYR A 256 -13.87 -3.23 12.45
N PHE A 257 -14.78 -3.15 11.49
CA PHE A 257 -15.11 -1.91 10.79
C PHE A 257 -16.29 -1.22 11.47
N PHE A 258 -16.15 0.08 11.70
CA PHE A 258 -17.21 0.90 12.31
C PHE A 258 -18.27 1.28 11.27
N SER A 259 -19.52 1.37 11.72
CA SER A 259 -20.58 1.98 10.93
C SER A 259 -20.49 3.51 11.05
N LEU A 260 -19.96 4.16 10.02
CA LEU A 260 -19.76 5.61 9.96
C LEU A 260 -20.58 6.22 8.83
N GLU A 261 -20.78 7.55 8.91
CA GLU A 261 -21.31 8.32 7.78
C GLU A 261 -20.34 8.24 6.60
N GLN A 262 -20.87 7.86 5.44
CA GLN A 262 -20.07 7.83 4.22
C GLN A 262 -19.60 9.25 3.83
N PRO A 263 -18.38 9.41 3.28
CA PRO A 263 -17.43 8.38 2.86
C PRO A 263 -16.36 8.02 3.90
N LEU A 264 -16.59 8.27 5.18
CA LEU A 264 -15.63 7.94 6.23
C LEU A 264 -15.42 6.41 6.32
N VAL A 265 -14.20 5.99 6.52
CA VAL A 265 -13.86 4.61 6.87
C VAL A 265 -13.15 4.61 8.21
N GLY A 266 -13.58 3.72 9.11
CA GLY A 266 -12.92 3.52 10.39
C GLY A 266 -12.89 2.05 10.76
N TRP A 267 -11.80 1.63 11.39
CA TRP A 267 -11.60 0.26 11.79
C TRP A 267 -10.75 0.15 13.06
N GLN A 268 -10.89 -0.97 13.73
CA GLN A 268 -10.08 -1.36 14.88
C GLN A 268 -9.41 -2.71 14.62
N LEU A 269 -8.17 -2.87 15.08
CA LEU A 269 -7.44 -4.13 15.05
C LEU A 269 -6.75 -4.33 16.41
N PRO A 270 -7.11 -5.36 17.19
CA PRO A 270 -6.39 -5.70 18.42
C PRO A 270 -4.99 -6.22 18.09
N ALA A 271 -4.03 -6.02 18.98
CA ALA A 271 -2.72 -6.66 18.91
C ALA A 271 -2.87 -8.18 19.04
N GLN A 272 -1.89 -8.91 18.53
CA GLN A 272 -1.81 -10.35 18.76
C GLN A 272 -1.01 -10.61 20.04
N TRP A 273 -1.49 -11.52 20.86
CA TRP A 273 -0.79 -11.88 22.09
C TRP A 273 0.66 -12.31 21.80
N GLY A 274 1.62 -11.66 22.47
CA GLY A 274 3.03 -12.02 22.36
C GLY A 274 3.77 -11.50 21.12
N ASP A 275 3.14 -10.68 20.26
CA ASP A 275 3.76 -10.13 19.05
C ASP A 275 4.67 -8.91 19.32
N GLY A 276 4.74 -8.44 20.59
CA GLY A 276 5.55 -7.29 20.98
C GLY A 276 4.99 -5.94 20.52
N ALA A 277 3.70 -5.87 20.20
CA ALA A 277 3.04 -4.62 19.81
C ALA A 277 3.15 -3.55 20.90
N ALA A 278 3.37 -2.31 20.49
CA ALA A 278 3.50 -1.18 21.40
C ALA A 278 2.15 -0.73 22.01
N TRP A 279 1.03 -1.11 21.39
CA TRP A 279 -0.34 -0.76 21.79
C TRP A 279 -1.22 -2.01 21.80
N GLN A 280 -2.23 -2.03 22.68
CA GLN A 280 -3.17 -3.16 22.80
C GLN A 280 -4.06 -3.33 21.56
N ALA A 281 -4.37 -2.22 20.86
CA ALA A 281 -5.08 -2.19 19.60
C ALA A 281 -4.71 -0.92 18.82
N LEU A 282 -4.90 -0.95 17.50
CA LEU A 282 -4.99 0.25 16.67
C LEU A 282 -6.47 0.57 16.38
N CYS A 283 -6.80 1.85 16.37
CA CYS A 283 -8.05 2.39 15.86
C CYS A 283 -7.69 3.43 14.80
N VAL A 284 -8.16 3.25 13.57
CA VAL A 284 -7.76 4.06 12.42
C VAL A 284 -8.99 4.59 11.71
N PHE A 285 -8.93 5.87 11.34
CA PHE A 285 -10.00 6.55 10.60
C PHE A 285 -9.42 7.24 9.36
N TYR A 286 -10.14 7.16 8.25
CA TYR A 286 -9.85 7.86 7.01
C TYR A 286 -10.96 8.85 6.69
N ASN A 287 -10.59 10.10 6.53
CA ASN A 287 -11.49 11.18 6.12
C ASN A 287 -11.06 11.71 4.74
N PRO A 288 -11.74 11.35 3.64
CA PRO A 288 -11.44 11.87 2.32
C PRO A 288 -12.15 13.18 1.99
N THR A 289 -12.84 13.80 2.95
CA THR A 289 -13.61 15.03 2.74
C THR A 289 -12.80 16.30 3.03
N GLU A 290 -13.25 17.41 2.52
CA GLU A 290 -12.68 18.74 2.76
C GLU A 290 -13.04 19.37 4.12
N THR A 291 -13.84 18.69 4.92
CA THR A 291 -14.30 19.15 6.22
C THR A 291 -13.84 18.26 7.36
N SER A 292 -13.63 18.85 8.53
CA SER A 292 -13.39 18.07 9.74
C SER A 292 -14.64 17.26 10.12
N LYS A 293 -14.43 16.07 10.66
CA LYS A 293 -15.50 15.14 11.05
C LYS A 293 -15.30 14.65 12.48
N ALA A 294 -16.35 14.74 13.31
CA ALA A 294 -16.34 14.09 14.61
C ALA A 294 -16.69 12.60 14.46
N VAL A 295 -15.98 11.75 15.17
CA VAL A 295 -16.22 10.29 15.18
C VAL A 295 -16.17 9.76 16.61
N PRO A 296 -17.03 8.78 16.95
CA PRO A 296 -16.94 8.11 18.24
C PRO A 296 -15.68 7.21 18.27
N LEU A 297 -15.04 7.16 19.43
CA LEU A 297 -13.99 6.20 19.72
C LEU A 297 -14.55 4.99 20.47
N PRO A 298 -14.00 3.79 20.26
CA PRO A 298 -14.33 2.63 21.06
C PRO A 298 -14.02 2.86 22.55
N VAL A 299 -14.72 2.11 23.42
CA VAL A 299 -14.46 2.17 24.86
C VAL A 299 -12.98 1.88 25.15
N GLY A 300 -12.36 2.73 25.95
CA GLY A 300 -10.95 2.64 26.32
C GLY A 300 -10.23 3.97 26.24
N ARG A 301 -8.93 3.93 26.53
CA ARG A 301 -8.05 5.09 26.44
C ARG A 301 -7.19 4.99 25.21
N TRP A 302 -7.23 6.02 24.37
CA TRP A 302 -6.64 6.03 23.04
C TRP A 302 -5.59 7.14 22.91
N GLN A 303 -4.33 6.78 22.76
CA GLN A 303 -3.27 7.72 22.45
C GLN A 303 -3.31 8.06 20.95
N MET A 304 -3.35 9.32 20.57
CA MET A 304 -3.22 9.74 19.18
C MET A 304 -1.78 9.50 18.69
N LEU A 305 -1.65 8.75 17.61
CA LEU A 305 -0.37 8.39 17.00
C LEU A 305 -0.11 9.19 15.72
N SER A 306 -1.18 9.47 14.96
CA SER A 306 -1.20 10.33 13.78
C SER A 306 -2.46 11.17 13.75
N ASP A 307 -2.33 12.44 13.37
CA ASP A 307 -3.46 13.37 13.17
C ASP A 307 -3.72 13.68 11.68
N GLY A 308 -3.01 12.98 10.76
CA GLY A 308 -3.05 13.22 9.32
C GLY A 308 -2.05 14.29 8.84
N ILE A 309 -1.40 15.02 9.75
CA ILE A 309 -0.32 15.97 9.45
C ILE A 309 1.01 15.41 9.93
N SER A 310 1.05 14.87 11.15
CA SER A 310 2.18 14.19 11.76
C SER A 310 1.81 12.75 12.08
N SER A 311 2.70 11.82 11.84
CA SER A 311 2.56 10.38 12.14
C SER A 311 3.50 9.89 13.23
N SER A 312 4.10 10.80 14.00
CA SER A 312 5.06 10.50 15.07
C SER A 312 4.64 11.09 16.42
N LEU A 313 3.34 11.36 16.62
CA LEU A 313 2.81 12.01 17.84
C LEU A 313 3.06 11.17 19.11
N TRP A 314 3.18 9.86 18.95
CA TRP A 314 3.51 8.93 20.05
C TRP A 314 4.94 9.10 20.61
N ARG A 315 5.81 9.86 19.94
CA ARG A 315 7.16 10.21 20.42
C ARG A 315 7.20 11.43 21.34
N GLY A 316 6.10 12.19 21.34
CA GLY A 316 5.93 13.39 22.17
C GLY A 316 5.03 13.15 23.39
N PRO A 317 4.57 14.22 24.05
CA PRO A 317 3.59 14.13 25.13
C PRO A 317 2.33 13.42 24.65
N ALA A 318 1.84 12.44 25.41
CA ALA A 318 0.67 11.65 25.04
C ALA A 318 -0.59 12.54 24.96
N ARG A 319 -1.24 12.53 23.80
CA ARG A 319 -2.59 13.09 23.59
C ARG A 319 -3.58 11.95 23.70
N VAL A 320 -4.33 11.89 24.80
CA VAL A 320 -5.24 10.78 25.11
C VAL A 320 -6.68 11.19 24.91
N TYR A 321 -7.46 10.31 24.30
CA TYR A 321 -8.88 10.46 23.98
C TYR A 321 -9.65 9.26 24.51
N GLU A 322 -10.95 9.43 24.87
CA GLU A 322 -11.75 8.36 25.48
C GLU A 322 -13.11 8.13 24.80
N HIS A 323 -13.76 9.16 24.26
CA HIS A 323 -15.13 9.05 23.75
C HIS A 323 -15.28 9.45 22.29
N GLU A 324 -14.63 10.52 21.89
CA GLU A 324 -14.73 11.06 20.55
C GLU A 324 -13.42 11.70 20.10
N ALA A 325 -13.25 11.81 18.80
CA ALA A 325 -12.14 12.54 18.18
C ALA A 325 -12.62 13.32 16.97
N VAL A 326 -11.89 14.38 16.62
CA VAL A 326 -12.12 15.16 15.43
C VAL A 326 -11.06 14.81 14.41
N LEU A 327 -11.48 14.30 13.24
CA LEU A 327 -10.64 14.01 12.09
C LEU A 327 -10.43 15.29 11.29
N MET A 328 -9.21 15.56 10.90
CA MET A 328 -8.89 16.66 9.99
C MET A 328 -9.37 16.35 8.56
N PRO A 329 -9.55 17.37 7.70
CA PRO A 329 -9.80 17.16 6.28
C PRO A 329 -8.69 16.35 5.62
N TYR A 330 -9.02 15.46 4.69
CA TYR A 330 -8.07 14.63 3.94
C TYR A 330 -7.03 13.95 4.83
N SER A 331 -7.47 13.25 5.88
CA SER A 331 -6.57 12.70 6.90
C SER A 331 -6.71 11.22 7.13
N ALA A 332 -5.59 10.58 7.49
CA ALA A 332 -5.54 9.30 8.17
C ALA A 332 -5.20 9.54 9.64
N THR A 333 -6.19 9.40 10.53
CA THR A 333 -6.02 9.58 11.97
C THR A 333 -5.89 8.22 12.64
N ILE A 334 -4.82 8.05 13.41
CA ILE A 334 -4.46 6.75 13.99
C ILE A 334 -4.33 6.90 15.50
N PHE A 335 -4.94 5.97 16.22
CA PHE A 335 -4.87 5.86 17.67
C PHE A 335 -4.34 4.48 18.07
N GLY A 336 -3.59 4.44 19.19
CA GLY A 336 -3.17 3.23 19.86
C GLY A 336 -3.84 3.13 21.22
N GLN A 337 -4.42 1.99 21.55
CA GLN A 337 -5.02 1.72 22.86
C GLN A 337 -3.92 1.52 23.91
N ILE A 338 -4.03 2.23 25.04
CA ILE A 338 -3.07 2.21 26.18
C ILE A 338 -3.71 1.68 27.46
#